data_769360d5226ce4b1ca534da5659ff9b3
#
_entry.id   769360d5226ce4b1ca534da5659ff9b3
#
_cell.length_a   1.000
_cell.length_b   1.000
_cell.length_c   1.000
_cell.angle_alpha   90.00
_cell.angle_beta   90.00
_cell.angle_gamma   90.00
#
_symmetry.space_group_name_H-M   'P 1'
#
loop_
_entity.id
_entity.type
_entity.pdbx_description
1 polymer ?
#
loop_
_entity_poly.entity_id
_entity_poly.type
_entity_poly.pdbx_seq_one_letter_code
_entity_poly.pdbx_strand_id
1 'polypeptide(L)'
;MNILILGSGTSVPLAERASPSIAISLEGHLILMDIGPGTVRQLAVAGLKYQDIDYIVISHFHPDHTADLIHFFFATRYPPVLEERKPFTIVAPKGFDQFLELLKKPYGRWLDLPERLMSTEELKTGENDSREFDGFTIHSAPVNHTPQSLGFRIEDNSGKSITYSGDTGYCEGIVELARDADLLILECSFPDEEAIARALDPIGGG
;
A
#
# COMPACT_ATOMS: atom_id res chain seq x y z
N MET A 1 14.17 -10.51 5.77
CA MET A 1 12.87 -10.09 5.21
C MET A 1 11.87 -11.24 5.26
N ASN A 2 10.67 -11.04 5.85
CA ASN A 2 9.56 -11.99 5.84
C ASN A 2 8.33 -11.29 5.22
N ILE A 3 7.58 -12.03 4.39
CA ILE A 3 6.47 -11.49 3.61
C ILE A 3 5.22 -12.33 3.91
N LEU A 4 4.12 -11.66 4.20
CA LEU A 4 2.82 -12.28 4.45
C LEU A 4 1.76 -11.57 3.61
N ILE A 5 1.13 -12.31 2.70
CA ILE A 5 -0.01 -11.80 1.94
C ILE A 5 -1.25 -11.87 2.84
N LEU A 6 -1.77 -10.71 3.22
CA LEU A 6 -2.98 -10.57 4.03
C LEU A 6 -4.25 -10.60 3.17
N GLY A 7 -4.15 -10.12 1.94
CA GLY A 7 -5.21 -10.12 0.96
C GLY A 7 -4.68 -10.07 -0.47
N SER A 8 -5.28 -10.84 -1.35
CA SER A 8 -4.97 -10.93 -2.79
C SER A 8 -6.24 -10.90 -3.64
N GLY A 9 -7.32 -10.35 -3.11
CA GLY A 9 -8.58 -10.13 -3.82
C GLY A 9 -8.51 -8.91 -4.73
N THR A 10 -9.64 -8.61 -5.33
CA THR A 10 -9.85 -7.44 -6.18
C THR A 10 -10.89 -6.50 -5.54
N SER A 11 -11.31 -5.46 -6.27
CA SER A 11 -12.43 -4.60 -5.88
C SER A 11 -13.76 -5.37 -5.68
N VAL A 12 -13.90 -6.53 -6.31
CA VAL A 12 -15.08 -7.41 -6.13
C VAL A 12 -14.87 -8.32 -4.91
N PRO A 13 -15.70 -8.21 -3.86
CA PRO A 13 -15.51 -8.99 -2.65
C PRO A 13 -15.65 -10.49 -2.90
N LEU A 14 -14.71 -11.28 -2.37
CA LEU A 14 -14.73 -12.73 -2.35
C LEU A 14 -14.62 -13.22 -0.90
N ALA A 15 -15.29 -14.32 -0.58
CA ALA A 15 -15.26 -14.88 0.77
C ALA A 15 -13.85 -15.39 1.16
N GLU A 16 -13.11 -15.88 0.18
CA GLU A 16 -11.81 -16.54 0.36
C GLU A 16 -10.62 -15.59 0.27
N ARG A 17 -10.85 -14.35 -0.20
CA ARG A 17 -9.77 -13.38 -0.43
C ARG A 17 -10.16 -12.00 0.07
N ALA A 18 -9.39 -11.46 0.99
CA ALA A 18 -9.49 -10.05 1.37
C ALA A 18 -8.90 -9.14 0.27
N SER A 19 -9.26 -7.87 0.28
CA SER A 19 -8.69 -6.85 -0.61
C SER A 19 -7.17 -6.75 -0.49
N PRO A 20 -6.48 -6.17 -1.48
CA PRO A 20 -5.01 -6.16 -1.54
C PRO A 20 -4.38 -5.60 -0.27
N SER A 21 -3.50 -6.40 0.33
CA SER A 21 -2.63 -5.97 1.41
C SER A 21 -1.52 -6.99 1.68
N ILE A 22 -0.30 -6.51 1.93
CA ILE A 22 0.87 -7.34 2.20
C ILE A 22 1.59 -6.79 3.41
N ALA A 23 1.90 -7.64 4.38
CA ALA A 23 2.75 -7.29 5.51
C ALA A 23 4.19 -7.78 5.26
N ILE A 24 5.16 -6.90 5.46
CA ILE A 24 6.59 -7.17 5.31
C ILE A 24 7.26 -6.88 6.63
N SER A 25 7.92 -7.89 7.21
CA SER A 25 8.79 -7.70 8.39
C SER A 25 10.24 -7.60 7.90
N LEU A 26 10.87 -6.45 8.13
CA LEU A 26 12.17 -6.08 7.61
C LEU A 26 12.94 -5.23 8.64
N GLU A 27 14.16 -5.66 9.02
CA GLU A 27 15.07 -4.90 9.90
C GLU A 27 14.40 -4.39 11.21
N GLY A 28 13.46 -5.17 11.75
CA GLY A 28 12.71 -4.81 12.96
C GLY A 28 11.49 -3.93 12.72
N HIS A 29 11.22 -3.55 11.48
CA HIS A 29 10.03 -2.80 11.07
C HIS A 29 8.93 -3.71 10.54
N LEU A 30 7.69 -3.29 10.75
CA LEU A 30 6.50 -3.86 10.12
C LEU A 30 5.98 -2.85 9.08
N ILE A 31 6.12 -3.20 7.81
CA ILE A 31 5.68 -2.43 6.65
C ILE A 31 4.41 -3.05 6.10
N LEU A 32 3.39 -2.26 5.86
CA LEU A 32 2.14 -2.68 5.23
C LEU A 32 2.06 -2.06 3.83
N MET A 33 2.00 -2.91 2.79
CA MET A 33 1.75 -2.49 1.41
C MET A 33 0.25 -2.54 1.17
N ASP A 34 -0.36 -1.41 0.88
CA ASP A 34 -1.78 -1.17 0.79
C ASP A 34 -2.59 -1.57 2.03
N ILE A 35 -3.76 -0.99 2.17
CA ILE A 35 -4.66 -1.20 3.30
C ILE A 35 -6.12 -1.23 2.82
N GLY A 36 -6.42 -2.21 1.98
CA GLY A 36 -7.76 -2.46 1.46
C GLY A 36 -8.74 -2.96 2.53
N PRO A 37 -10.04 -2.98 2.23
CA PRO A 37 -11.08 -3.39 3.17
C PRO A 37 -10.80 -4.73 3.86
N GLY A 38 -10.85 -4.73 5.20
CA GLY A 38 -10.64 -5.89 6.05
C GLY A 38 -9.17 -6.15 6.44
N THR A 39 -8.22 -5.33 5.99
CA THR A 39 -6.79 -5.49 6.32
C THR A 39 -6.53 -5.48 7.82
N VAL A 40 -7.14 -4.57 8.59
CA VAL A 40 -6.98 -4.52 10.06
C VAL A 40 -7.44 -5.82 10.71
N ARG A 41 -8.51 -6.43 10.20
CA ARG A 41 -8.97 -7.75 10.64
C ARG A 41 -7.98 -8.85 10.24
N GLN A 42 -7.45 -8.84 9.01
CA GLN A 42 -6.49 -9.84 8.55
C GLN A 42 -5.18 -9.81 9.34
N LEU A 43 -4.70 -8.63 9.73
CA LEU A 43 -3.57 -8.49 10.65
C LEU A 43 -3.83 -9.26 11.95
N ALA A 44 -5.00 -9.07 12.56
CA ALA A 44 -5.37 -9.77 13.80
C ALA A 44 -5.47 -11.29 13.59
N VAL A 45 -6.02 -11.76 12.47
CA VAL A 45 -6.08 -13.21 12.12
C VAL A 45 -4.66 -13.78 11.96
N ALA A 46 -3.74 -13.02 11.41
CA ALA A 46 -2.34 -13.39 11.24
C ALA A 46 -1.50 -13.29 12.52
N GLY A 47 -2.10 -12.85 13.64
CA GLY A 47 -1.39 -12.62 14.89
C GLY A 47 -0.49 -11.38 14.90
N LEU A 48 -0.64 -10.50 13.92
CA LEU A 48 0.05 -9.22 13.85
C LEU A 48 -0.79 -8.13 14.53
N LYS A 49 -0.14 -7.26 15.24
CA LYS A 49 -0.81 -6.12 15.88
C LYS A 49 -0.72 -4.90 14.97
N TYR A 50 -1.85 -4.31 14.62
CA TYR A 50 -1.87 -3.08 13.81
C TYR A 50 -1.15 -1.90 14.51
N GLN A 51 -0.98 -1.97 15.83
CA GLN A 51 -0.22 -0.98 16.61
C GLN A 51 1.29 -1.05 16.35
N ASP A 52 1.78 -2.20 15.85
CA ASP A 52 3.21 -2.41 15.59
C ASP A 52 3.63 -1.99 14.17
N ILE A 53 2.68 -1.55 13.33
CA ILE A 53 2.99 -1.04 12.00
C ILE A 53 3.82 0.23 12.10
N ASP A 54 4.99 0.23 11.45
CA ASP A 54 5.90 1.37 11.34
C ASP A 54 5.65 2.16 10.06
N TYR A 55 5.31 1.48 8.97
CA TYR A 55 5.08 2.10 7.66
C TYR A 55 3.85 1.53 6.99
N ILE A 56 3.06 2.41 6.35
CA ILE A 56 2.01 2.04 5.41
C ILE A 56 2.40 2.62 4.06
N VAL A 57 2.57 1.77 3.06
CA VAL A 57 2.93 2.17 1.69
C VAL A 57 1.70 2.01 0.82
N ILE A 58 1.21 3.08 0.25
CA ILE A 58 0.00 3.12 -0.59
C ILE A 58 0.40 3.17 -2.06
N SER A 59 -0.12 2.24 -2.86
CA SER A 59 0.16 2.19 -4.29
C SER A 59 -0.61 3.24 -5.08
N HIS A 60 -1.89 3.42 -4.77
CA HIS A 60 -2.78 4.40 -5.38
C HIS A 60 -4.04 4.59 -4.51
N PHE A 61 -5.00 5.44 -4.95
CA PHE A 61 -6.10 5.88 -4.09
C PHE A 61 -7.43 5.15 -4.28
N HIS A 62 -7.47 4.03 -5.01
CA HIS A 62 -8.70 3.26 -5.12
C HIS A 62 -9.15 2.70 -3.76
N PRO A 63 -10.47 2.56 -3.54
CA PRO A 63 -11.01 2.14 -2.24
C PRO A 63 -10.54 0.77 -1.77
N ASP A 64 -10.33 -0.17 -2.68
CA ASP A 64 -9.86 -1.52 -2.37
C ASP A 64 -8.38 -1.57 -1.94
N HIS A 65 -7.64 -0.46 -2.09
CA HIS A 65 -6.27 -0.28 -1.59
C HIS A 65 -6.16 0.65 -0.37
N THR A 66 -7.22 1.41 -0.04
CA THR A 66 -7.13 2.48 0.97
C THR A 66 -8.24 2.51 2.01
N ALA A 67 -9.39 1.83 1.78
CA ALA A 67 -10.58 2.10 2.59
C ALA A 67 -10.45 1.71 4.07
N ASP A 68 -9.58 0.75 4.42
CA ASP A 68 -9.36 0.38 5.82
C ASP A 68 -8.50 1.41 6.60
N LEU A 69 -7.96 2.46 5.93
CA LEU A 69 -7.37 3.62 6.61
C LEU A 69 -8.36 4.24 7.61
N ILE A 70 -9.65 4.30 7.25
CA ILE A 70 -10.70 4.82 8.12
C ILE A 70 -10.76 4.01 9.42
N HIS A 71 -10.84 2.69 9.29
CA HIS A 71 -10.89 1.80 10.46
C HIS A 71 -9.57 1.83 11.23
N PHE A 72 -8.45 1.84 10.56
CA PHE A 72 -7.12 1.91 11.16
C PHE A 72 -6.93 3.17 12.01
N PHE A 73 -7.29 4.35 11.50
CA PHE A 73 -7.22 5.60 12.27
C PHE A 73 -8.18 5.60 13.44
N PHE A 74 -9.42 5.16 13.23
CA PHE A 74 -10.40 5.10 14.29
C PHE A 74 -9.99 4.15 15.43
N ALA A 75 -9.49 2.95 15.09
CA ALA A 75 -8.96 2.00 16.06
C ALA A 75 -7.72 2.54 16.80
N THR A 76 -6.85 3.29 16.11
CA THR A 76 -5.66 3.92 16.70
C THR A 76 -6.02 4.98 17.73
N ARG A 77 -7.18 5.63 17.60
CA ARG A 77 -7.66 6.62 18.59
C ARG A 77 -8.16 6.02 19.90
N TYR A 78 -8.36 4.71 19.98
CA TYR A 78 -8.78 4.10 21.23
C TYR A 78 -7.74 4.40 22.33
N PRO A 79 -8.13 4.99 23.49
CA PRO A 79 -7.18 5.57 24.43
C PRO A 79 -6.01 4.67 24.83
N PRO A 80 -6.20 3.40 25.21
CA PRO A 80 -5.07 2.51 25.51
C PRO A 80 -4.10 2.32 24.35
N VAL A 81 -4.61 2.30 23.11
CA VAL A 81 -3.76 2.20 21.91
C VAL A 81 -3.02 3.49 21.64
N LEU A 82 -3.72 4.61 21.77
CA LEU A 82 -3.16 5.95 21.50
C LEU A 82 -1.99 6.29 22.44
N GLU A 83 -2.03 5.82 23.67
CA GLU A 83 -0.99 6.04 24.68
C GLU A 83 0.27 5.21 24.42
N GLU A 84 0.12 3.96 23.98
CA GLU A 84 1.20 2.99 23.83
C GLU A 84 1.80 2.93 22.43
N ARG A 85 1.04 3.42 21.41
CA ARG A 85 1.46 3.31 20.01
C ARG A 85 2.70 4.16 19.71
N LYS A 86 3.70 3.54 19.08
CA LYS A 86 4.83 4.22 18.46
C LYS A 86 4.40 5.02 17.21
N PRO A 87 5.16 6.05 16.83
CA PRO A 87 4.94 6.76 15.57
C PRO A 87 5.00 5.83 14.35
N PHE A 88 4.29 6.21 13.29
CA PHE A 88 4.33 5.53 12.00
C PHE A 88 4.30 6.54 10.85
N THR A 89 4.76 6.10 9.69
CA THR A 89 4.81 6.91 8.47
C THR A 89 3.93 6.30 7.39
N ILE A 90 3.15 7.14 6.69
CA ILE A 90 2.47 6.74 5.47
C ILE A 90 3.28 7.24 4.28
N VAL A 91 3.75 6.31 3.45
CA VAL A 91 4.44 6.58 2.20
C VAL A 91 3.43 6.39 1.07
N ALA A 92 3.20 7.43 0.27
CA ALA A 92 2.11 7.40 -0.70
C ALA A 92 2.42 8.26 -1.94
N PRO A 93 1.67 8.08 -3.04
CA PRO A 93 1.78 8.94 -4.20
C PRO A 93 1.46 10.39 -3.86
N LYS A 94 2.08 11.33 -4.57
CA LYS A 94 1.77 12.76 -4.48
C LYS A 94 0.26 13.02 -4.58
N GLY A 95 -0.24 13.86 -3.67
CA GLY A 95 -1.67 14.17 -3.50
C GLY A 95 -2.31 13.41 -2.34
N PHE A 96 -1.56 12.57 -1.64
CA PHE A 96 -2.08 11.80 -0.50
C PHE A 96 -2.58 12.70 0.63
N ASP A 97 -1.88 13.77 0.97
CA ASP A 97 -2.30 14.69 2.02
C ASP A 97 -3.69 15.28 1.71
N GLN A 98 -3.93 15.68 0.46
CA GLN A 98 -5.24 16.17 0.03
C GLN A 98 -6.30 15.05 0.06
N PHE A 99 -5.95 13.84 -0.39
CA PHE A 99 -6.82 12.67 -0.32
C PHE A 99 -7.22 12.37 1.13
N LEU A 100 -6.26 12.37 2.05
CA LEU A 100 -6.47 12.10 3.46
C LEU A 100 -7.41 13.14 4.11
N GLU A 101 -7.23 14.42 3.80
CA GLU A 101 -8.13 15.48 4.28
C GLU A 101 -9.57 15.29 3.76
N LEU A 102 -9.73 14.91 2.51
CA LEU A 102 -11.04 14.58 1.94
C LEU A 102 -11.66 13.34 2.58
N LEU A 103 -10.86 12.31 2.83
CA LEU A 103 -11.28 11.07 3.49
C LEU A 103 -11.75 11.32 4.92
N LYS A 104 -11.07 12.19 5.66
CA LYS A 104 -11.41 12.56 7.04
C LYS A 104 -12.69 13.42 7.14
N LYS A 105 -12.98 14.20 6.10
CA LYS A 105 -14.05 15.20 6.13
C LYS A 105 -15.42 14.68 6.65
N PRO A 106 -15.95 13.52 6.22
CA PRO A 106 -17.23 13.00 6.73
C PRO A 106 -17.17 12.51 8.19
N TYR A 107 -15.98 12.19 8.71
CA TYR A 107 -15.79 11.64 10.05
C TYR A 107 -15.29 12.67 11.06
N GLY A 108 -14.78 13.81 10.60
CA GLY A 108 -14.23 14.87 11.42
C GLY A 108 -13.16 14.36 12.39
N ARG A 109 -13.17 14.89 13.60
CA ARG A 109 -12.17 14.57 14.64
C ARG A 109 -11.99 13.07 14.96
N TRP A 110 -12.88 12.20 14.50
CA TRP A 110 -12.78 10.76 14.78
C TRP A 110 -11.63 10.09 14.05
N LEU A 111 -11.09 10.70 13.02
CA LEU A 111 -9.91 10.21 12.29
C LEU A 111 -8.64 11.04 12.54
N ASP A 112 -8.72 12.10 13.37
CA ASP A 112 -7.54 12.91 13.67
C ASP A 112 -6.64 12.18 14.66
N LEU A 113 -5.38 12.03 14.29
CA LEU A 113 -4.33 11.53 15.17
C LEU A 113 -3.44 12.70 15.64
N PRO A 114 -2.84 12.60 16.83
CA PRO A 114 -1.82 13.56 17.24
C PRO A 114 -0.66 13.61 16.22
N GLU A 115 -0.17 14.80 15.91
CA GLU A 115 0.96 15.01 14.96
C GLU A 115 2.19 14.15 15.29
N ARG A 116 2.43 13.89 16.58
CA ARG A 116 3.54 13.04 17.02
C ARG A 116 3.45 11.56 16.57
N LEU A 117 2.27 11.11 16.14
CA LEU A 117 2.03 9.69 15.82
C LEU A 117 2.08 9.37 14.34
N MET A 118 1.81 10.33 13.47
CA MET A 118 1.74 10.08 12.04
C MET A 118 2.51 11.14 11.27
N SER A 119 3.32 10.68 10.35
CA SER A 119 3.93 11.49 9.29
C SER A 119 3.54 10.94 7.93
N THR A 120 3.62 11.78 6.91
CA THR A 120 3.38 11.43 5.51
C THR A 120 4.62 11.74 4.67
N GLU A 121 4.93 10.84 3.74
CA GLU A 121 5.98 11.00 2.74
C GLU A 121 5.36 10.81 1.36
N GLU A 122 5.22 11.89 0.61
CA GLU A 122 4.70 11.84 -0.75
C GLU A 122 5.81 11.57 -1.76
N LEU A 123 5.57 10.57 -2.63
CA LEU A 123 6.45 10.20 -3.72
C LEU A 123 5.96 10.79 -5.04
N LYS A 124 6.88 11.09 -5.94
CA LYS A 124 6.56 11.62 -7.27
C LYS A 124 5.80 10.60 -8.10
N THR A 125 4.84 11.07 -8.89
CA THR A 125 3.97 10.23 -9.73
C THR A 125 4.26 10.31 -11.22
N GLY A 126 5.07 11.26 -11.66
CA GLY A 126 5.43 11.45 -13.07
C GLY A 126 6.81 10.91 -13.47
N GLU A 127 7.59 10.46 -12.51
CA GLU A 127 8.96 9.96 -12.69
C GLU A 127 9.30 8.97 -11.56
N ASN A 128 10.40 8.23 -11.73
CA ASN A 128 10.92 7.38 -10.68
C ASN A 128 11.35 8.21 -9.47
N ASP A 129 11.11 7.69 -8.28
CA ASP A 129 11.51 8.33 -7.02
C ASP A 129 12.10 7.30 -6.06
N SER A 130 12.78 7.77 -5.02
CA SER A 130 13.41 6.92 -4.02
C SER A 130 13.45 7.62 -2.66
N ARG A 131 13.25 6.85 -1.59
CA ARG A 131 13.39 7.32 -0.21
C ARG A 131 14.15 6.29 0.62
N GLU A 132 15.11 6.78 1.37
CA GLU A 132 15.87 5.97 2.34
C GLU A 132 15.19 6.06 3.70
N PHE A 133 15.07 4.90 4.34
CA PHE A 133 14.54 4.73 5.69
C PHE A 133 15.55 3.96 6.55
N ASP A 134 15.26 3.81 7.82
CA ASP A 134 16.13 3.03 8.72
C ASP A 134 16.12 1.55 8.31
N GLY A 135 17.23 1.08 7.78
CA GLY A 135 17.43 -0.31 7.38
C GLY A 135 16.96 -0.69 5.97
N PHE A 136 16.29 0.20 5.20
CA PHE A 136 15.82 -0.10 3.86
C PHE A 136 15.60 1.13 2.98
N THR A 137 15.48 0.89 1.69
CA THR A 137 15.13 1.91 0.69
C THR A 137 13.84 1.51 -0.03
N ILE A 138 12.96 2.48 -0.27
CA ILE A 138 11.80 2.33 -1.17
C ILE A 138 12.14 3.05 -2.47
N HIS A 139 12.13 2.31 -3.58
CA HIS A 139 12.12 2.84 -4.92
C HIS A 139 10.70 2.77 -5.48
N SER A 140 10.29 3.78 -6.22
CA SER A 140 8.98 3.80 -6.88
C SER A 140 9.09 4.21 -8.34
N ALA A 141 8.18 3.69 -9.16
CA ALA A 141 8.02 4.08 -10.55
C ALA A 141 6.53 4.22 -10.88
N PRO A 142 6.15 5.14 -11.78
CA PRO A 142 4.81 5.21 -12.31
C PRO A 142 4.43 3.91 -13.01
N VAL A 143 3.19 3.46 -12.80
CA VAL A 143 2.63 2.28 -13.44
C VAL A 143 1.36 2.62 -14.24
N ASN A 144 0.95 1.71 -15.12
CA ASN A 144 -0.13 1.96 -16.06
C ASN A 144 -1.50 1.60 -15.46
N HIS A 145 -2.07 2.50 -14.66
CA HIS A 145 -3.41 2.33 -14.07
C HIS A 145 -4.09 3.70 -13.88
N THR A 146 -3.71 4.48 -12.87
CA THR A 146 -4.16 5.86 -12.68
C THR A 146 -2.96 6.82 -12.69
N PRO A 147 -3.17 8.15 -12.88
CA PRO A 147 -2.07 9.12 -12.84
C PRO A 147 -1.27 9.12 -11.52
N GLN A 148 -1.85 8.62 -10.44
CA GLN A 148 -1.21 8.51 -9.13
C GLN A 148 -0.69 7.10 -8.81
N SER A 149 -0.85 6.12 -9.72
CA SER A 149 -0.43 4.75 -9.43
C SER A 149 1.07 4.58 -9.50
N LEU A 150 1.62 3.97 -8.45
CA LEU A 150 3.03 3.63 -8.30
C LEU A 150 3.21 2.14 -8.03
N GLY A 151 4.19 1.53 -8.69
CA GLY A 151 4.80 0.30 -8.25
C GLY A 151 5.98 0.60 -7.31
N PHE A 152 6.35 -0.37 -6.49
CA PHE A 152 7.40 -0.22 -5.47
C PHE A 152 8.40 -1.35 -5.51
N ARG A 153 9.66 -1.03 -5.24
CA ARG A 153 10.70 -1.96 -4.83
C ARG A 153 11.18 -1.56 -3.45
N ILE A 154 11.13 -2.49 -2.51
CA ILE A 154 11.72 -2.35 -1.17
C ILE A 154 12.98 -3.18 -1.14
N GLU A 155 14.10 -2.55 -0.81
CA GLU A 155 15.42 -3.18 -0.75
C GLU A 155 16.03 -2.96 0.63
N ASP A 156 16.48 -4.04 1.28
CA ASP A 156 17.19 -3.96 2.55
C ASP A 156 18.69 -3.68 2.37
N ASN A 157 19.37 -3.36 3.46
CA ASN A 157 20.80 -3.05 3.45
C ASN A 157 21.69 -4.24 2.99
N SER A 158 21.14 -5.45 2.89
CA SER A 158 21.85 -6.63 2.35
C SER A 158 21.68 -6.79 0.84
N GLY A 159 20.86 -5.94 0.21
CA GLY A 159 20.50 -5.99 -1.21
C GLY A 159 19.35 -6.95 -1.52
N LYS A 160 18.69 -7.55 -0.52
CA LYS A 160 17.46 -8.32 -0.76
C LYS A 160 16.30 -7.40 -1.06
N SER A 161 15.53 -7.77 -2.08
CA SER A 161 14.47 -6.89 -2.57
C SER A 161 13.19 -7.61 -2.93
N ILE A 162 12.08 -6.90 -2.71
CA ILE A 162 10.74 -7.27 -3.15
C ILE A 162 10.19 -6.15 -4.02
N THR A 163 9.57 -6.51 -5.13
CA THR A 163 8.80 -5.60 -5.97
C THR A 163 7.32 -5.91 -5.88
N TYR A 164 6.51 -4.88 -5.69
CA TYR A 164 5.05 -4.92 -5.67
C TYR A 164 4.50 -3.97 -6.74
N SER A 165 3.66 -4.49 -7.61
CA SER A 165 3.16 -3.69 -8.73
C SER A 165 2.05 -2.70 -8.34
N GLY A 166 1.29 -2.97 -7.27
CA GLY A 166 -0.05 -2.41 -7.17
C GLY A 166 -0.90 -2.85 -8.37
N ASP A 167 -1.94 -2.09 -8.68
CA ASP A 167 -2.74 -2.30 -9.89
C ASP A 167 -2.02 -1.69 -11.09
N THR A 168 -1.83 -2.49 -12.14
CA THR A 168 -1.13 -2.04 -13.34
C THR A 168 -1.43 -2.90 -14.57
N GLY A 169 -1.59 -2.28 -15.72
CA GLY A 169 -1.31 -2.94 -16.99
C GLY A 169 0.20 -3.04 -17.25
N TYR A 170 0.57 -3.67 -18.38
CA TYR A 170 1.98 -3.73 -18.77
C TYR A 170 2.57 -2.32 -18.93
N CYS A 171 3.74 -2.09 -18.32
CA CYS A 171 4.52 -0.86 -18.50
C CYS A 171 6.01 -1.09 -18.16
N GLU A 172 6.89 -0.27 -18.72
CA GLU A 172 8.34 -0.36 -18.47
C GLU A 172 8.70 -0.07 -17.01
N GLY A 173 7.93 0.78 -16.32
CA GLY A 173 8.18 1.12 -14.92
C GLY A 173 8.20 -0.10 -14.01
N ILE A 174 7.21 -1.02 -14.13
CA ILE A 174 7.22 -2.24 -13.32
C ILE A 174 8.30 -3.23 -13.76
N VAL A 175 8.61 -3.29 -15.05
CA VAL A 175 9.68 -4.14 -15.59
C VAL A 175 11.05 -3.72 -15.03
N GLU A 176 11.31 -2.41 -14.99
CA GLU A 176 12.55 -1.86 -14.44
C GLU A 176 12.65 -2.09 -12.92
N LEU A 177 11.58 -1.82 -12.16
CA LEU A 177 11.54 -2.07 -10.72
C LEU A 177 11.76 -3.55 -10.37
N ALA A 178 11.23 -4.45 -11.20
CA ALA A 178 11.31 -5.90 -10.98
C ALA A 178 12.64 -6.52 -11.42
N ARG A 179 13.49 -5.77 -12.16
CA ARG A 179 14.77 -6.29 -12.64
C ARG A 179 15.65 -6.72 -11.47
N ASP A 180 16.07 -7.98 -11.50
CA ASP A 180 16.92 -8.59 -10.48
C ASP A 180 16.34 -8.50 -9.05
N ALA A 181 15.02 -8.37 -8.91
CA ALA A 181 14.35 -8.48 -7.62
C ALA A 181 14.29 -9.95 -7.16
N ASP A 182 14.50 -10.20 -5.85
CA ASP A 182 14.37 -11.55 -5.30
C ASP A 182 12.93 -12.08 -5.35
N LEU A 183 11.95 -11.17 -5.26
CA LEU A 183 10.53 -11.50 -5.36
C LEU A 183 9.78 -10.39 -6.08
N LEU A 184 8.94 -10.80 -7.04
CA LEU A 184 7.94 -9.95 -7.66
C LEU A 184 6.53 -10.40 -7.26
N ILE A 185 5.75 -9.48 -6.69
CA ILE A 185 4.30 -9.63 -6.49
C ILE A 185 3.63 -8.76 -7.54
N LEU A 186 3.05 -9.42 -8.53
CA LEU A 186 2.43 -8.78 -9.70
C LEU A 186 0.92 -8.96 -9.66
N GLU A 187 0.19 -7.91 -10.01
CA GLU A 187 -1.24 -8.00 -10.28
C GLU A 187 -1.54 -9.05 -11.35
N CYS A 188 -2.64 -9.79 -11.13
CA CYS A 188 -3.18 -10.75 -12.09
C CYS A 188 -4.71 -10.84 -11.93
N SER A 189 -5.41 -9.72 -12.16
CA SER A 189 -6.87 -9.63 -11.95
C SER A 189 -7.68 -10.27 -13.06
N PHE A 190 -7.09 -10.44 -14.26
CA PHE A 190 -7.78 -10.98 -15.44
C PHE A 190 -7.01 -12.15 -16.06
N PRO A 191 -7.74 -13.18 -16.57
CA PRO A 191 -7.13 -14.17 -17.46
C PRO A 191 -6.51 -13.47 -18.70
N ASP A 192 -5.43 -14.05 -19.23
CA ASP A 192 -4.68 -13.46 -20.36
C ASP A 192 -5.58 -13.09 -21.57
N GLU A 193 -6.60 -13.92 -21.86
CA GLU A 193 -7.54 -13.65 -22.96
C GLU A 193 -8.40 -12.40 -22.72
N GLU A 194 -8.80 -12.14 -21.48
CA GLU A 194 -9.56 -10.93 -21.11
C GLU A 194 -8.66 -9.69 -21.01
N ALA A 195 -7.42 -9.85 -20.59
CA ALA A 195 -6.44 -8.78 -20.55
C ALA A 195 -6.16 -8.22 -21.95
N ILE A 196 -6.03 -9.12 -22.93
CA ILE A 196 -5.86 -8.73 -24.35
C ILE A 196 -7.11 -8.00 -24.88
N ALA A 197 -8.31 -8.50 -24.58
CA ALA A 197 -9.56 -7.88 -25.03
C ALA A 197 -9.74 -6.47 -24.45
N ARG A 198 -9.37 -6.23 -23.18
CA ARG A 198 -9.45 -4.91 -22.54
C ARG A 198 -8.35 -3.96 -22.99
N ALA A 199 -7.15 -4.46 -23.31
CA ALA A 199 -6.10 -3.64 -23.88
C ALA A 199 -6.48 -3.12 -25.28
N LEU A 200 -7.40 -3.81 -25.97
CA LEU A 200 -7.91 -3.42 -27.28
C LEU A 200 -9.21 -2.57 -27.21
N ASP A 201 -9.84 -2.45 -26.05
CA ASP A 201 -11.04 -1.65 -25.84
C ASP A 201 -10.77 -0.54 -24.80
N PRO A 202 -10.31 0.64 -25.21
CA PRO A 202 -9.92 1.72 -24.31
C PRO A 202 -11.12 2.45 -23.65
N ILE A 203 -12.33 1.90 -23.71
CA ILE A 203 -13.53 2.51 -23.13
C ILE A 203 -13.86 1.84 -21.78
N GLY A 204 -13.06 2.05 -20.80
CA GLY A 204 -13.30 1.66 -19.43
C GLY A 204 -12.92 2.73 -18.42
N GLY A 205 -12.78 3.95 -18.86
CA GLY A 205 -12.55 5.09 -18.00
C GLY A 205 -13.87 5.57 -17.41
N GLY A 206 -14.23 5.11 -16.21
CA GLY A 206 -15.27 5.66 -15.35
C GLY A 206 -14.71 5.91 -13.99
#